data_ed02e8cdf2aaad73c297ca2ac8162128
#
_entry.id   ed02e8cdf2aaad73c297ca2ac8162128
#
_cell.length_a   1.000
_cell.length_b   1.000
_cell.length_c   1.000
_cell.angle_alpha   90.00
_cell.angle_beta   90.00
_cell.angle_gamma   90.00
#
_symmetry.space_group_name_H-M   'P 1'
#
loop_
_entity.id
_entity.type
_entity.pdbx_description
1 polymer ?
#
loop_
_entity_poly.entity_id
_entity_poly.type
_entity_poly.pdbx_seq_one_letter_code
_entity_poly.pdbx_strand_id
1 'polypeptide(L)'
;MKSRLWHVYGGSVALATLLYYTLAHYSYLFNAIGASSPLMIVAGVALQRPQHRIPWYLLALGQALFIAGDVVAYNYQWFFGIKLPYPSSADALYLSVYPCLVFALLLLIRYRLPGRDWAGFVDALMVAVSVGTLSWVFLIEPNWRVSRTLVICQNRIA
;
A
#
# COMPACT_ATOMS: atom_id res chain seq x y z
N MET A 1 -16.39 26.61 4.66
CA MET A 1 -15.92 25.88 5.86
C MET A 1 -15.28 24.53 5.54
N LYS A 2 -15.78 23.75 4.55
CA LYS A 2 -15.22 22.45 4.17
C LYS A 2 -13.77 22.49 3.61
N SER A 3 -13.39 23.52 2.87
CA SER A 3 -12.03 23.65 2.32
C SER A 3 -10.94 23.87 3.38
N ARG A 4 -11.23 24.57 4.44
CA ARG A 4 -10.27 24.84 5.53
C ARG A 4 -9.86 23.57 6.30
N LEU A 5 -10.77 22.62 6.48
CA LEU A 5 -10.48 21.36 7.19
C LEU A 5 -9.43 20.52 6.47
N TRP A 6 -9.43 20.50 5.13
CA TRP A 6 -8.43 19.78 4.34
C TRP A 6 -7.03 20.38 4.45
N HIS A 7 -6.94 21.72 4.47
CA HIS A 7 -5.65 22.40 4.63
C HIS A 7 -5.10 22.19 6.05
N VAL A 8 -5.97 22.20 7.08
CA VAL A 8 -5.56 21.93 8.46
C VAL A 8 -5.07 20.49 8.60
N TYR A 9 -5.80 19.52 8.05
CA TYR A 9 -5.37 18.12 8.08
C TYR A 9 -4.05 17.92 7.31
N GLY A 10 -3.95 18.42 6.07
CA GLY A 10 -2.72 18.33 5.28
C GLY A 10 -1.53 18.98 5.98
N GLY A 11 -1.72 20.15 6.59
CA GLY A 11 -0.69 20.83 7.37
C GLY A 11 -0.28 20.05 8.63
N SER A 12 -1.23 19.46 9.35
CA SER A 12 -0.93 18.64 10.55
C SER A 12 -0.18 17.35 10.21
N VAL A 13 -0.54 16.67 9.11
CA VAL A 13 0.18 15.48 8.63
C VAL A 13 1.58 15.84 8.16
N ALA A 14 1.75 16.91 7.41
CA ALA A 14 3.06 17.40 6.97
C ALA A 14 3.96 17.76 8.16
N LEU A 15 3.41 18.44 9.17
CA LEU A 15 4.13 18.76 10.40
C LEU A 15 4.51 17.49 11.17
N ALA A 16 3.60 16.54 11.32
CA ALA A 16 3.84 15.28 12.01
C ALA A 16 4.93 14.44 11.28
N THR A 17 4.94 14.46 9.95
CA THR A 17 5.96 13.79 9.14
C THR A 17 7.33 14.46 9.31
N LEU A 18 7.39 15.80 9.34
CA LEU A 18 8.62 16.54 9.63
C LEU A 18 9.15 16.25 11.04
N LEU A 19 8.26 16.23 12.03
CA LEU A 19 8.60 15.86 13.40
C LEU A 19 9.12 14.42 13.50
N TYR A 20 8.52 13.49 12.77
CA TYR A 20 9.00 12.11 12.70
C TYR A 20 10.45 12.03 12.19
N TYR A 21 10.77 12.79 11.14
CA TYR A 21 12.14 12.83 10.58
C TYR A 21 13.15 13.48 11.52
N THR A 22 12.75 14.47 12.32
CA THR A 22 13.66 15.24 13.18
C THR A 22 13.84 14.67 14.58
N LEU A 23 12.82 14.00 15.15
CA LEU A 23 12.77 13.58 16.55
C LEU A 23 13.04 12.09 16.79
N ALA A 24 13.72 11.39 15.86
CA ALA A 24 14.16 10.01 16.02
C ALA A 24 13.06 8.92 15.89
N HIS A 25 12.60 8.69 14.67
CA HIS A 25 12.12 7.39 14.15
C HIS A 25 11.28 6.52 15.12
N TYR A 26 10.37 7.10 15.89
CA TYR A 26 9.46 6.30 16.72
C TYR A 26 8.44 5.57 15.85
N SER A 27 8.50 4.23 15.81
CA SER A 27 7.57 3.38 15.05
C SER A 27 6.10 3.69 15.33
N TYR A 28 5.77 4.11 16.54
CA TYR A 28 4.41 4.50 16.93
C TYR A 28 3.89 5.74 16.19
N LEU A 29 4.74 6.73 15.94
CA LEU A 29 4.35 7.93 15.18
C LEU A 29 4.09 7.58 13.71
N PHE A 30 4.92 6.75 13.13
CA PHE A 30 4.73 6.26 11.76
C PHE A 30 3.39 5.53 11.61
N ASN A 31 3.10 4.60 12.51
CA ASN A 31 1.85 3.85 12.50
C ASN A 31 0.63 4.75 12.75
N ALA A 32 0.75 5.74 13.63
CA ALA A 32 -0.33 6.69 13.91
C ALA A 32 -0.64 7.59 12.70
N ILE A 33 0.39 8.12 12.04
CA ILE A 33 0.24 8.89 10.80
C ILE A 33 -0.40 8.02 9.71
N GLY A 34 0.09 6.79 9.53
CA GLY A 34 -0.46 5.83 8.58
C GLY A 34 -1.94 5.53 8.86
N ALA A 35 -2.30 5.23 10.11
CA ALA A 35 -3.67 4.94 10.53
C ALA A 35 -4.62 6.13 10.36
N SER A 36 -4.12 7.36 10.37
CA SER A 36 -4.93 8.55 10.12
C SER A 36 -5.52 8.58 8.71
N SER A 37 -4.84 8.00 7.73
CA SER A 37 -5.25 8.00 6.31
C SER A 37 -6.58 7.27 6.06
N PRO A 38 -6.77 5.99 6.41
CA PRO A 38 -8.04 5.30 6.21
C PRO A 38 -9.19 5.92 7.03
N LEU A 39 -8.89 6.44 8.23
CA LEU A 39 -9.88 7.14 9.05
C LEU A 39 -10.38 8.40 8.36
N MET A 40 -9.49 9.17 7.73
CA MET A 40 -9.86 10.37 7.00
C MET A 40 -10.65 10.07 5.72
N ILE A 41 -10.37 8.95 5.04
CA ILE A 41 -11.19 8.49 3.91
C ILE A 41 -12.60 8.20 4.39
N VAL A 42 -12.75 7.42 5.46
CA VAL A 42 -14.07 7.08 6.02
C VAL A 42 -14.81 8.33 6.49
N ALA A 43 -14.14 9.23 7.21
CA ALA A 43 -14.71 10.50 7.64
C ALA A 43 -15.14 11.37 6.44
N GLY A 44 -14.31 11.42 5.39
CA GLY A 44 -14.61 12.12 4.14
C GLY A 44 -15.88 11.58 3.47
N VAL A 45 -16.03 10.26 3.40
CA VAL A 45 -17.22 9.60 2.86
C VAL A 45 -18.46 9.90 3.71
N ALA A 46 -18.34 9.89 5.03
CA ALA A 46 -19.43 10.21 5.93
C ALA A 46 -19.91 11.66 5.80
N LEU A 47 -18.96 12.60 5.67
CA LEU A 47 -19.23 14.03 5.56
C LEU A 47 -19.73 14.47 4.18
N GLN A 48 -19.15 13.93 3.11
CA GLN A 48 -19.44 14.34 1.74
C GLN A 48 -20.60 13.54 1.11
N ARG A 49 -20.90 12.37 1.68
CA ARG A 49 -21.97 11.46 1.23
C ARG A 49 -21.97 11.27 -0.30
N PRO A 50 -20.87 10.77 -0.88
CA PRO A 50 -20.80 10.56 -2.32
C PRO A 50 -21.90 9.58 -2.77
N GLN A 51 -22.39 9.73 -4.00
CA GLN A 51 -23.44 8.90 -4.57
C GLN A 51 -23.08 7.40 -4.55
N HIS A 52 -21.80 7.09 -4.79
CA HIS A 52 -21.27 5.72 -4.73
C HIS A 52 -20.19 5.64 -3.65
N ARG A 53 -20.53 5.02 -2.51
CA ARG A 53 -19.64 4.96 -1.33
C ARG A 53 -18.72 3.75 -1.32
N ILE A 54 -19.14 2.65 -1.97
CA ILE A 54 -18.44 1.36 -1.93
C ILE A 54 -16.97 1.47 -2.37
N PRO A 55 -16.61 2.12 -3.49
CA PRO A 55 -15.21 2.23 -3.90
C PRO A 55 -14.33 2.91 -2.86
N TRP A 56 -14.87 3.94 -2.21
CA TRP A 56 -14.13 4.68 -1.19
C TRP A 56 -13.88 3.85 0.08
N TYR A 57 -14.86 3.03 0.48
CA TYR A 57 -14.66 2.10 1.60
C TYR A 57 -13.66 0.99 1.25
N LEU A 58 -13.63 0.52 0.00
CA LEU A 58 -12.62 -0.44 -0.46
C LEU A 58 -11.21 0.18 -0.46
N LEU A 59 -11.06 1.45 -0.84
CA LEU A 59 -9.80 2.17 -0.73
C LEU A 59 -9.37 2.30 0.73
N ALA A 60 -10.29 2.68 1.62
CA ALA A 60 -10.02 2.77 3.05
C ALA A 60 -9.62 1.41 3.65
N LEU A 61 -10.29 0.32 3.22
CA LEU A 61 -9.96 -1.04 3.64
C LEU A 61 -8.57 -1.45 3.15
N GLY A 62 -8.24 -1.21 1.88
CA GLY A 62 -6.91 -1.48 1.34
C GLY A 62 -5.82 -0.75 2.13
N GLN A 63 -6.04 0.53 2.42
CA GLN A 63 -5.11 1.32 3.24
C GLN A 63 -5.00 0.80 4.67
N ALA A 64 -6.11 0.39 5.29
CA ALA A 64 -6.10 -0.19 6.62
C ALA A 64 -5.35 -1.53 6.68
N LEU A 65 -5.51 -2.40 5.66
CA LEU A 65 -4.78 -3.66 5.53
C LEU A 65 -3.27 -3.42 5.36
N PHE A 66 -2.88 -2.40 4.59
CA PHE A 66 -1.48 -2.01 4.44
C PHE A 66 -0.86 -1.64 5.79
N ILE A 67 -1.51 -0.74 6.54
CA ILE A 67 -1.04 -0.31 7.87
C ILE A 67 -1.05 -1.48 8.87
N ALA A 68 -2.04 -2.38 8.79
CA ALA A 68 -2.04 -3.58 9.62
C ALA A 68 -0.83 -4.48 9.31
N GLY A 69 -0.45 -4.61 8.04
CA GLY A 69 0.78 -5.28 7.61
C GLY A 69 2.02 -4.64 8.23
N ASP A 70 2.13 -3.31 8.21
CA ASP A 70 3.22 -2.56 8.81
C ASP A 70 3.29 -2.79 10.34
N VAL A 71 2.16 -2.70 11.03
CA VAL A 71 2.09 -2.95 12.48
C VAL A 71 2.57 -4.36 12.81
N VAL A 72 2.14 -5.36 12.05
CA VAL A 72 2.59 -6.75 12.26
C VAL A 72 4.08 -6.89 11.95
N ALA A 73 4.56 -6.35 10.82
CA ALA A 73 5.95 -6.47 10.39
C ALA A 73 6.92 -5.80 11.39
N TYR A 74 6.64 -4.55 11.79
CA TYR A 74 7.51 -3.80 12.69
C TYR A 74 7.48 -4.30 14.14
N ASN A 75 6.37 -4.88 14.58
CA ASN A 75 6.23 -5.38 15.96
C ASN A 75 6.25 -6.92 16.03
N TYR A 76 6.64 -7.61 14.96
CA TYR A 76 6.61 -9.07 14.89
C TYR A 76 7.38 -9.73 16.02
N GLN A 77 8.59 -9.22 16.33
CA GLN A 77 9.43 -9.73 17.40
C GLN A 77 8.79 -9.53 18.79
N TRP A 78 8.02 -8.45 18.95
CA TRP A 78 7.32 -8.18 20.21
C TRP A 78 6.09 -9.07 20.40
N PHE A 79 5.36 -9.37 19.29
CA PHE A 79 4.17 -10.24 19.34
C PHE A 79 4.51 -11.72 19.44
N PHE A 80 5.54 -12.17 18.73
CA PHE A 80 5.84 -13.60 18.55
C PHE A 80 7.17 -14.02 19.15
N GLY A 81 7.99 -13.11 19.68
CA GLY A 81 9.30 -13.39 20.28
C GLY A 81 10.38 -13.86 19.31
N ILE A 82 10.10 -13.90 18.01
CA ILE A 82 11.01 -14.35 16.94
C ILE A 82 11.21 -13.23 15.92
N LYS A 83 12.34 -13.27 15.20
CA LYS A 83 12.55 -12.36 14.06
C LYS A 83 11.53 -12.67 12.97
N LEU A 84 11.15 -11.65 12.22
CA LEU A 84 10.20 -11.77 11.12
C LEU A 84 10.63 -12.90 10.16
N PRO A 85 9.87 -14.01 10.06
CA PRO A 85 10.17 -15.07 9.09
C PRO A 85 9.77 -14.63 7.69
N TYR A 86 10.33 -15.27 6.67
CA TYR A 86 9.91 -15.10 5.30
C TYR A 86 9.47 -16.45 4.73
N PRO A 87 8.24 -16.60 4.24
CA PRO A 87 7.12 -15.67 4.23
C PRO A 87 6.46 -15.47 5.61
N SER A 88 5.84 -14.30 5.83
CA SER A 88 5.22 -13.92 7.09
C SER A 88 3.72 -13.64 6.95
N SER A 89 3.02 -13.57 8.09
CA SER A 89 1.61 -13.12 8.10
C SER A 89 1.43 -11.67 7.61
N ALA A 90 2.46 -10.83 7.74
CA ALA A 90 2.46 -9.48 7.20
C ALA A 90 2.37 -9.49 5.66
N ASP A 91 3.03 -10.45 4.99
CA ASP A 91 3.00 -10.57 3.53
C ASP A 91 1.59 -10.88 3.01
N ALA A 92 0.82 -11.70 3.75
CA ALA A 92 -0.58 -11.98 3.42
C ALA A 92 -1.45 -10.73 3.50
N LEU A 93 -1.20 -9.85 4.50
CA LEU A 93 -1.89 -8.57 4.63
C LEU A 93 -1.54 -7.64 3.47
N TYR A 94 -0.26 -7.50 3.12
CA TYR A 94 0.17 -6.70 1.98
C TYR A 94 -0.41 -7.20 0.65
N LEU A 95 -0.44 -8.52 0.44
CA LEU A 95 -1.04 -9.09 -0.77
C LEU A 95 -2.53 -8.84 -0.86
N SER A 96 -3.26 -8.82 0.25
CA SER A 96 -4.69 -8.54 0.28
C SER A 96 -5.07 -7.11 -0.08
N VAL A 97 -4.12 -6.17 -0.02
CA VAL A 97 -4.29 -4.77 -0.45
C VAL A 97 -4.60 -4.70 -1.95
N TYR A 98 -3.88 -5.48 -2.77
CA TYR A 98 -4.00 -5.42 -4.23
C TYR A 98 -5.41 -5.68 -4.75
N PRO A 99 -6.10 -6.78 -4.37
CA PRO A 99 -7.47 -6.99 -4.79
C PRO A 99 -8.41 -5.87 -4.33
N CYS A 100 -8.25 -5.34 -3.11
CA CYS A 100 -9.04 -4.21 -2.62
C CYS A 100 -8.88 -2.98 -3.51
N LEU A 101 -7.65 -2.63 -3.88
CA LEU A 101 -7.35 -1.50 -4.76
C LEU A 101 -7.90 -1.72 -6.17
N VAL A 102 -7.69 -2.91 -6.74
CA VAL A 102 -8.18 -3.25 -8.07
C VAL A 102 -9.70 -3.12 -8.13
N PHE A 103 -10.43 -3.73 -7.20
CA PHE A 103 -11.89 -3.64 -7.15
C PHE A 103 -12.37 -2.21 -6.93
N ALA A 104 -11.71 -1.44 -6.04
CA ALA A 104 -12.05 -0.05 -5.81
C ALA A 104 -11.91 0.79 -7.08
N LEU A 105 -10.80 0.65 -7.79
CA LEU A 105 -10.53 1.38 -9.03
C LEU A 105 -11.48 0.97 -10.16
N LEU A 106 -11.74 -0.33 -10.33
CA LEU A 106 -12.69 -0.82 -11.33
C LEU A 106 -14.10 -0.26 -11.08
N LEU A 107 -14.54 -0.22 -9.83
CA LEU A 107 -15.83 0.36 -9.48
C LEU A 107 -15.86 1.87 -9.72
N LEU A 108 -14.78 2.60 -9.40
CA LEU A 108 -14.68 4.04 -9.65
C LEU A 108 -14.75 4.34 -11.16
N ILE A 109 -14.02 3.58 -11.97
CA ILE A 109 -14.05 3.71 -13.42
C ILE A 109 -15.47 3.43 -13.95
N ARG A 110 -16.08 2.32 -13.53
CA ARG A 110 -17.41 1.92 -13.95
C ARG A 110 -18.49 2.96 -13.61
N TYR A 111 -18.36 3.64 -12.46
CA TYR A 111 -19.31 4.66 -12.03
C TYR A 111 -19.09 6.02 -12.70
N ARG A 112 -17.86 6.34 -13.08
CA ARG A 112 -17.54 7.63 -13.72
C ARG A 112 -17.69 7.62 -15.23
N LEU A 113 -17.45 6.47 -15.85
CA LEU A 113 -17.50 6.28 -17.29
C LEU A 113 -18.50 5.17 -17.61
N PRO A 114 -19.80 5.47 -17.68
CA PRO A 114 -20.83 4.49 -18.06
C PRO A 114 -20.71 4.02 -19.52
N GLY A 115 -19.86 4.66 -20.33
CA GLY A 115 -19.44 4.22 -21.64
C GLY A 115 -18.30 3.21 -21.59
N ARG A 116 -18.27 2.29 -22.56
CA ARG A 116 -17.30 1.20 -22.68
C ARG A 116 -15.96 1.75 -23.19
N ASP A 117 -15.19 2.40 -22.31
CA ASP A 117 -13.87 2.94 -22.65
C ASP A 117 -12.80 1.83 -22.62
N TRP A 118 -12.85 0.99 -23.69
CA TRP A 118 -11.82 -0.01 -23.93
C TRP A 118 -10.43 0.64 -24.14
N ALA A 119 -10.38 1.84 -24.69
CA ALA A 119 -9.14 2.56 -24.95
C ALA A 119 -8.39 2.85 -23.64
N GLY A 120 -9.05 3.45 -22.64
CA GLY A 120 -8.43 3.72 -21.35
C GLY A 120 -8.01 2.46 -20.58
N PHE A 121 -8.75 1.35 -20.73
CA PHE A 121 -8.35 0.06 -20.16
C PHE A 121 -7.09 -0.50 -20.83
N VAL A 122 -7.00 -0.44 -22.17
CA VAL A 122 -5.84 -0.89 -22.94
C VAL A 122 -4.61 -0.05 -22.58
N ASP A 123 -4.74 1.27 -22.48
CA ASP A 123 -3.65 2.17 -22.07
C ASP A 123 -3.12 1.84 -20.69
N ALA A 124 -4.02 1.65 -19.72
CA ALA A 124 -3.63 1.26 -18.35
C ALA A 124 -2.94 -0.10 -18.32
N LEU A 125 -3.40 -1.07 -19.13
CA LEU A 125 -2.78 -2.39 -19.26
C LEU A 125 -1.38 -2.28 -19.87
N MET A 126 -1.20 -1.48 -20.91
CA MET A 126 0.11 -1.25 -21.54
C MET A 126 1.11 -0.66 -20.53
N VAL A 127 0.71 0.34 -19.76
CA VAL A 127 1.55 0.93 -18.72
C VAL A 127 1.89 -0.10 -17.65
N ALA A 128 0.91 -0.86 -17.16
CA ALA A 128 1.14 -1.88 -16.14
C ALA A 128 2.11 -2.98 -16.61
N VAL A 129 1.94 -3.47 -17.86
CA VAL A 129 2.84 -4.48 -18.44
C VAL A 129 4.24 -3.91 -18.65
N SER A 130 4.37 -2.67 -19.11
CA SER A 130 5.66 -2.01 -19.32
C SER A 130 6.43 -1.83 -18.02
N VAL A 131 5.77 -1.30 -16.98
CA VAL A 131 6.37 -1.13 -15.65
C VAL A 131 6.69 -2.49 -15.01
N GLY A 132 5.79 -3.48 -15.16
CA GLY A 132 6.00 -4.84 -14.67
C GLY A 132 7.22 -5.51 -15.32
N THR A 133 7.37 -5.36 -16.64
CA THR A 133 8.52 -5.90 -17.39
C THR A 133 9.82 -5.23 -16.98
N LEU A 134 9.83 -3.90 -16.85
CA LEU A 134 11.00 -3.18 -16.36
C LEU A 134 11.39 -3.60 -14.95
N SER A 135 10.40 -3.72 -14.05
CA SER A 135 10.63 -4.21 -12.68
C SER A 135 11.19 -5.64 -12.67
N TRP A 136 10.67 -6.51 -13.54
CA TRP A 136 11.18 -7.87 -13.68
C TRP A 136 12.65 -7.88 -14.10
N VAL A 137 12.99 -7.19 -15.19
CA VAL A 137 14.34 -7.19 -15.76
C VAL A 137 15.37 -6.54 -14.83
N PHE A 138 15.02 -5.43 -14.18
CA PHE A 138 15.99 -4.66 -13.39
C PHE A 138 16.05 -5.06 -11.91
N LEU A 139 14.95 -5.52 -11.32
CA LEU A 139 14.93 -5.88 -9.90
C LEU A 139 14.96 -7.39 -9.65
N ILE A 140 14.20 -8.18 -10.41
CA ILE A 140 14.01 -9.59 -10.10
C ILE A 140 15.11 -10.44 -10.74
N GLU A 141 15.41 -10.24 -12.01
CA GLU A 141 16.37 -11.07 -12.74
C GLU A 141 17.79 -11.02 -12.16
N PRO A 142 18.37 -9.86 -11.81
CA PRO A 142 19.70 -9.81 -11.19
C PRO A 142 19.76 -10.54 -9.85
N ASN A 143 18.73 -10.38 -9.03
CA ASN A 143 18.66 -10.98 -7.69
C ASN A 143 18.49 -12.52 -7.75
N TRP A 144 17.74 -13.00 -8.71
CA TRP A 144 17.55 -14.42 -8.97
C TRP A 144 18.85 -15.10 -9.46
N ARG A 145 19.63 -14.43 -10.31
CA ARG A 145 20.92 -14.96 -10.79
C ARG A 145 21.94 -15.08 -9.65
N VAL A 146 22.03 -14.07 -8.79
CA VAL A 146 22.93 -14.10 -7.62
C VAL A 146 22.56 -15.24 -6.67
N SER A 147 21.29 -15.44 -6.38
CA SER A 147 20.82 -16.54 -5.52
C SER A 147 21.17 -17.91 -6.08
N ARG A 148 21.01 -18.14 -7.38
CA ARG A 148 21.40 -19.40 -8.03
C ARG A 148 22.90 -19.65 -7.93
N THR A 149 23.72 -18.65 -8.15
CA THR A 149 25.18 -18.79 -8.09
C THR A 149 25.64 -19.17 -6.69
N LEU A 150 25.06 -18.57 -5.65
CA LEU A 150 25.37 -18.89 -4.25
C LEU A 150 24.97 -20.34 -3.89
N VAL A 151 23.79 -20.80 -4.31
CA VAL A 151 23.33 -22.17 -4.06
C VAL A 151 24.24 -23.20 -4.76
N ILE A 152 24.68 -22.94 -5.99
CA ILE A 152 25.59 -23.80 -6.74
C ILE A 152 26.98 -23.86 -6.08
N CYS A 153 27.49 -22.71 -5.60
CA CYS A 153 28.76 -22.67 -4.89
C CYS A 153 28.70 -23.45 -3.56
N GLN A 154 27.61 -23.32 -2.83
CA GLN A 154 27.44 -24.02 -1.55
C GLN A 154 27.34 -25.54 -1.72
N ASN A 155 26.68 -26.02 -2.76
CA ASN A 155 26.60 -27.47 -3.07
C ASN A 155 27.92 -28.09 -3.61
N ARG A 156 28.87 -27.25 -4.03
CA ARG A 156 30.18 -27.75 -4.52
C ARG A 156 31.24 -27.87 -3.43
N ILE A 157 30.99 -27.32 -2.25
CA ILE A 157 31.91 -27.30 -1.09
C ILE A 157 31.51 -28.38 -0.06
N ALA A 158 30.30 -28.94 -0.15
CA ALA A 158 29.82 -30.04 0.67
C ALA A 158 30.05 -31.37 -0.03
#